data_657561682669ec5c8298576855377d1b
#
_entry.id   657561682669ec5c8298576855377d1b
#
_cell.length_a   1.000
_cell.length_b   1.000
_cell.length_c   1.000
_cell.angle_alpha   90.00
_cell.angle_beta   90.00
_cell.angle_gamma   90.00
#
_symmetry.space_group_name_H-M   'P 1'
#
loop_
_entity.id
_entity.type
_entity.pdbx_description
1 polymer ?
#
loop_
_entity_poly.entity_id
_entity_poly.type
_entity_poly.pdbx_seq_one_letter_code
_entity_poly.pdbx_strand_id
1 'polypeptide(L)'
;PQGCDQIFKMNVDGAPEKNGDQYQLVSTGKGRTTCSYFLKDGKIVYASTHAADDKCPETKMFSGGRYVWPIYNTYDIYEANSDGSKPKVLIGGKGYDAEATVSPDGKYIVFTSTRSGDLELWRYEIATGKLLQLTNTLGYDGGAFFSRDSKHIVWRASRPQGEDAETYKKLLSDGFVEPKELNIFIADIDGKNVKQITKLPGANWAPFFHPSGNKILFCSNHHSMDKGGRVFDIFMINIDGTGLEQITNSGIFDAFPMFSYDGKKLVFCSNRNVERKPTRDTNVFIADWIDNPEDVDINFKSVR
;
A
#
# COMPACT_ATOMS: atom_id res chain seq x y z
N PRO A 1 -8.51 -20.84 -5.10
CA PRO A 1 -8.60 -21.20 -3.67
C PRO A 1 -9.91 -20.68 -3.12
N GLN A 2 -10.65 -21.56 -2.45
CA GLN A 2 -11.84 -21.17 -1.71
C GLN A 2 -11.36 -20.58 -0.39
N GLY A 3 -11.27 -19.26 -0.27
CA GLY A 3 -10.80 -18.64 0.97
C GLY A 3 -10.58 -17.13 0.86
N CYS A 4 -10.11 -16.56 1.94
CA CYS A 4 -9.68 -15.16 2.03
C CYS A 4 -8.38 -14.90 1.30
N ASP A 5 -8.09 -13.61 1.12
CA ASP A 5 -6.78 -13.14 0.67
C ASP A 5 -5.67 -13.68 1.57
N GLN A 6 -4.60 -14.17 0.97
CA GLN A 6 -3.41 -14.71 1.63
C GLN A 6 -2.16 -14.09 1.05
N ILE A 7 -1.06 -14.16 1.82
CA ILE A 7 0.23 -13.63 1.39
C ILE A 7 1.06 -14.74 0.75
N PHE A 8 1.54 -14.47 -0.45
CA PHE A 8 2.45 -15.33 -1.19
C PHE A 8 3.73 -14.56 -1.52
N LYS A 9 4.83 -15.26 -1.65
CA LYS A 9 6.07 -14.75 -2.24
C LYS A 9 6.39 -15.51 -3.53
N MET A 10 7.14 -14.87 -4.40
CA MET A 10 7.67 -15.47 -5.63
C MET A 10 9.05 -14.87 -5.93
N ASN A 11 9.83 -15.58 -6.71
CA ASN A 11 11.10 -15.07 -7.19
C ASN A 11 10.88 -13.98 -8.26
N VAL A 12 11.71 -12.97 -8.22
CA VAL A 12 11.63 -11.80 -9.14
C VAL A 12 11.80 -12.18 -10.61
N ASP A 13 12.59 -13.18 -10.90
CA ASP A 13 12.84 -13.72 -12.24
C ASP A 13 11.79 -14.75 -12.70
N GLY A 14 10.78 -15.03 -11.85
CA GLY A 14 9.77 -16.05 -12.12
C GLY A 14 10.26 -17.47 -11.99
N ALA A 15 11.49 -17.69 -11.53
CA ALA A 15 12.01 -19.04 -11.27
C ALA A 15 11.15 -19.75 -10.20
N PRO A 16 10.92 -21.06 -10.33
CA PRO A 16 10.17 -21.82 -9.34
C PRO A 16 10.80 -21.73 -7.94
N GLU A 17 9.96 -21.72 -6.93
CA GLU A 17 10.36 -21.86 -5.53
C GLU A 17 10.97 -23.25 -5.28
N LYS A 18 11.59 -23.46 -4.10
CA LYS A 18 12.29 -24.72 -3.75
C LYS A 18 11.41 -25.98 -3.82
N ASN A 19 10.09 -25.82 -3.68
CA ASN A 19 9.11 -26.90 -3.81
C ASN A 19 8.65 -27.15 -5.26
N GLY A 20 9.17 -26.41 -6.22
CA GLY A 20 8.79 -26.47 -7.64
C GLY A 20 7.57 -25.63 -8.04
N ASP A 21 6.92 -24.97 -7.08
CA ASP A 21 5.78 -24.06 -7.36
C ASP A 21 6.28 -22.69 -7.80
N GLN A 22 5.48 -21.98 -8.58
CA GLN A 22 5.78 -20.62 -9.03
C GLN A 22 5.74 -19.60 -7.89
N TYR A 23 5.00 -19.87 -6.81
CA TYR A 23 4.85 -19.03 -5.63
C TYR A 23 4.69 -19.87 -4.37
N GLN A 24 5.10 -19.33 -3.24
CA GLN A 24 5.00 -19.98 -1.93
C GLN A 24 4.05 -19.22 -1.02
N LEU A 25 3.08 -19.92 -0.40
CA LEU A 25 2.26 -19.36 0.68
C LEU A 25 3.15 -19.05 1.88
N VAL A 26 3.08 -17.82 2.41
CA VAL A 26 3.87 -17.38 3.57
C VAL A 26 3.03 -16.83 4.72
N SER A 27 1.70 -16.74 4.55
CA SER A 27 0.76 -16.57 5.64
C SER A 27 0.24 -17.93 6.13
N THR A 28 -0.57 -17.92 7.18
CA THR A 28 -1.03 -19.16 7.84
C THR A 28 -2.04 -19.98 7.02
N GLY A 29 -2.58 -19.43 5.93
CA GLY A 29 -3.70 -20.03 5.19
C GLY A 29 -5.06 -19.85 5.88
N LYS A 30 -5.09 -19.18 7.04
CA LYS A 30 -6.25 -18.97 7.90
C LYS A 30 -6.58 -17.48 7.98
N GLY A 31 -7.85 -17.17 8.30
CA GLY A 31 -8.34 -15.81 8.38
C GLY A 31 -8.15 -15.04 7.08
N ARG A 32 -8.19 -13.73 7.12
CA ARG A 32 -7.89 -12.82 6.02
C ARG A 32 -6.57 -12.11 6.27
N THR A 33 -5.77 -11.95 5.23
CA THR A 33 -4.49 -11.22 5.31
C THR A 33 -4.50 -10.01 4.41
N THR A 34 -3.64 -9.03 4.72
CA THR A 34 -3.37 -7.89 3.86
C THR A 34 -1.98 -7.33 4.11
N CYS A 35 -1.46 -6.56 3.14
CA CYS A 35 -0.29 -5.71 3.26
C CYS A 35 0.91 -6.40 3.94
N SER A 36 1.78 -6.99 3.13
CA SER A 36 3.02 -7.62 3.62
C SER A 36 4.24 -6.81 3.23
N TYR A 37 5.29 -6.91 4.03
CA TYR A 37 6.57 -6.29 3.76
C TYR A 37 7.73 -7.14 4.29
N PHE A 38 8.92 -7.04 3.68
CA PHE A 38 10.12 -7.72 4.19
C PHE A 38 10.83 -6.86 5.24
N LEU A 39 11.22 -7.50 6.34
CA LEU A 39 12.16 -6.97 7.31
C LEU A 39 13.60 -7.09 6.78
N LYS A 40 14.49 -6.29 7.33
CA LYS A 40 15.90 -6.26 6.93
C LYS A 40 16.63 -7.61 7.18
N ASP A 41 16.19 -8.37 8.16
CA ASP A 41 16.71 -9.72 8.48
C ASP A 41 16.09 -10.84 7.61
N GLY A 42 15.28 -10.47 6.62
CA GLY A 42 14.65 -11.40 5.70
C GLY A 42 13.33 -12.00 6.20
N LYS A 43 12.91 -11.71 7.42
CA LYS A 43 11.57 -12.06 7.88
C LYS A 43 10.51 -11.21 7.15
N ILE A 44 9.25 -11.54 7.35
CA ILE A 44 8.12 -10.81 6.81
C ILE A 44 7.23 -10.25 7.93
N VAL A 45 6.61 -9.10 7.66
CA VAL A 45 5.46 -8.61 8.42
C VAL A 45 4.23 -8.63 7.52
N TYR A 46 3.08 -8.94 8.09
CA TYR A 46 1.79 -8.87 7.39
C TYR A 46 0.65 -8.71 8.39
N ALA A 47 -0.45 -8.13 7.97
CA ALA A 47 -1.65 -8.05 8.81
C ALA A 47 -2.56 -9.26 8.58
N SER A 48 -3.17 -9.78 9.65
CA SER A 48 -4.04 -10.96 9.57
C SER A 48 -5.10 -10.97 10.68
N THR A 49 -6.23 -11.59 10.38
CA THR A 49 -7.34 -11.80 11.33
C THR A 49 -7.33 -13.20 11.96
N HIS A 50 -6.35 -14.05 11.64
CA HIS A 50 -6.37 -15.47 11.98
C HIS A 50 -6.35 -15.78 13.49
N ALA A 51 -5.88 -14.85 14.34
CA ALA A 51 -5.95 -15.06 15.79
C ALA A 51 -7.38 -14.90 16.34
N ALA A 52 -8.22 -14.13 15.66
CA ALA A 52 -9.62 -13.98 16.07
C ALA A 52 -10.49 -15.14 15.57
N ASP A 53 -10.28 -15.59 14.34
CA ASP A 53 -10.94 -16.76 13.75
C ASP A 53 -10.09 -17.34 12.61
N ASP A 54 -10.01 -18.67 12.56
CA ASP A 54 -9.38 -19.41 11.46
C ASP A 54 -10.12 -19.24 10.13
N LYS A 55 -11.41 -18.92 10.17
CA LYS A 55 -12.24 -18.70 8.99
C LYS A 55 -12.07 -17.29 8.44
N CYS A 56 -12.45 -17.13 7.18
CA CYS A 56 -12.67 -15.82 6.59
C CYS A 56 -13.65 -15.00 7.40
N PRO A 57 -13.33 -13.75 7.80
CA PRO A 57 -14.36 -12.86 8.29
C PRO A 57 -15.46 -12.71 7.23
N GLU A 58 -16.70 -12.63 7.67
CA GLU A 58 -17.82 -12.36 6.77
C GLU A 58 -17.58 -11.08 5.97
N THR A 59 -17.85 -11.15 4.67
CA THR A 59 -17.75 -9.97 3.81
C THR A 59 -18.83 -8.98 4.22
N LYS A 60 -18.42 -7.88 4.83
CA LYS A 60 -19.34 -6.79 5.16
C LYS A 60 -19.87 -6.19 3.86
N MET A 61 -21.19 -6.22 3.69
CA MET A 61 -21.87 -5.62 2.55
C MET A 61 -22.37 -4.22 2.93
N PHE A 62 -22.08 -3.24 2.10
CA PHE A 62 -22.61 -1.89 2.26
C PHE A 62 -23.73 -1.65 1.24
N SER A 63 -24.94 -1.41 1.72
CA SER A 63 -26.12 -1.23 0.87
C SER A 63 -26.33 0.20 0.33
N GLY A 64 -25.45 1.13 0.68
CA GLY A 64 -25.62 2.56 0.42
C GLY A 64 -25.20 3.05 -0.99
N GLY A 65 -24.89 2.14 -1.93
CA GLY A 65 -24.49 2.51 -3.30
C GLY A 65 -23.11 3.20 -3.43
N ARG A 66 -22.35 3.30 -2.35
CA ARG A 66 -20.98 3.87 -2.32
C ARG A 66 -19.95 2.76 -2.45
N TYR A 67 -18.79 3.09 -3.03
CA TYR A 67 -17.62 2.21 -3.00
C TYR A 67 -16.89 2.41 -1.68
N VAL A 68 -16.89 1.39 -0.83
CA VAL A 68 -16.27 1.43 0.51
C VAL A 68 -15.36 0.24 0.74
N TRP A 69 -14.36 0.41 1.59
CA TRP A 69 -13.50 -0.65 2.07
C TRP A 69 -13.92 -1.06 3.48
N PRO A 70 -14.10 -2.36 3.76
CA PRO A 70 -14.42 -2.83 5.10
C PRO A 70 -13.19 -2.74 6.02
N ILE A 71 -13.40 -2.27 7.23
CA ILE A 71 -12.42 -2.25 8.31
C ILE A 71 -12.76 -3.40 9.26
N TYR A 72 -11.84 -4.34 9.42
CA TYR A 72 -11.97 -5.46 10.36
C TYR A 72 -11.12 -5.20 11.59
N ASN A 73 -11.77 -4.94 12.74
CA ASN A 73 -11.11 -4.64 14.02
C ASN A 73 -10.36 -5.84 14.63
N THR A 74 -10.22 -6.91 13.89
CA THR A 74 -9.51 -8.14 14.26
C THR A 74 -8.19 -8.31 13.52
N TYR A 75 -7.79 -7.31 12.73
CA TYR A 75 -6.46 -7.32 12.14
C TYR A 75 -5.41 -6.96 13.17
N ASP A 76 -4.46 -7.87 13.35
CA ASP A 76 -3.18 -7.64 14.02
C ASP A 76 -2.03 -7.78 13.03
N ILE A 77 -0.88 -7.16 13.32
CA ILE A 77 0.33 -7.26 12.51
C ILE A 77 1.20 -8.37 13.09
N TYR A 78 1.59 -9.31 12.24
CA TYR A 78 2.41 -10.47 12.56
C TYR A 78 3.81 -10.33 11.97
N GLU A 79 4.82 -10.89 12.68
CA GLU A 79 6.12 -11.21 12.14
C GLU A 79 6.20 -12.72 11.92
N ALA A 80 6.77 -13.17 10.80
CA ALA A 80 7.04 -14.56 10.52
C ALA A 80 8.38 -14.70 9.77
N ASN A 81 8.91 -15.92 9.74
CA ASN A 81 10.05 -16.22 8.87
C ASN A 81 9.64 -16.06 7.40
N SER A 82 10.62 -15.87 6.50
CA SER A 82 10.37 -15.72 5.05
C SER A 82 9.73 -16.94 4.38
N ASP A 83 9.69 -18.08 5.03
CA ASP A 83 8.97 -19.28 4.60
C ASP A 83 7.56 -19.39 5.19
N GLY A 84 7.13 -18.39 5.97
CA GLY A 84 5.84 -18.37 6.67
C GLY A 84 5.80 -19.08 8.01
N SER A 85 6.89 -19.73 8.41
CA SER A 85 6.96 -20.42 9.70
C SER A 85 7.07 -19.45 10.88
N LYS A 86 6.64 -19.93 12.07
CA LYS A 86 6.72 -19.23 13.35
C LYS A 86 6.06 -17.84 13.35
N PRO A 87 4.81 -17.69 12.86
CA PRO A 87 4.11 -16.42 12.95
C PRO A 87 3.88 -16.06 14.42
N LYS A 88 4.13 -14.80 14.77
CA LYS A 88 3.86 -14.25 16.09
C LYS A 88 3.29 -12.84 15.95
N VAL A 89 2.37 -12.46 16.84
CA VAL A 89 1.88 -11.09 16.92
C VAL A 89 3.05 -10.16 17.24
N LEU A 90 3.22 -9.14 16.43
CA LEU A 90 4.20 -8.08 16.63
C LEU A 90 3.53 -6.81 17.15
N ILE A 91 2.41 -6.42 16.53
CA ILE A 91 1.61 -5.28 16.91
C ILE A 91 0.15 -5.73 16.88
N GLY A 92 -0.56 -5.54 17.98
CA GLY A 92 -1.96 -5.91 18.09
C GLY A 92 -2.64 -5.19 19.24
N GLY A 93 -3.92 -5.49 19.44
CA GLY A 93 -4.73 -4.91 20.47
C GLY A 93 -6.20 -4.80 20.08
N LYS A 94 -6.88 -3.76 20.57
CA LYS A 94 -8.25 -3.48 20.16
C LYS A 94 -8.23 -2.56 18.94
N GLY A 95 -8.87 -3.00 17.87
CA GLY A 95 -9.04 -2.21 16.67
C GLY A 95 -8.34 -2.79 15.45
N TYR A 96 -8.32 -2.02 14.39
CA TYR A 96 -7.67 -2.34 13.13
C TYR A 96 -6.20 -1.97 13.22
N ASP A 97 -5.30 -2.92 13.05
CA ASP A 97 -3.86 -2.71 12.90
C ASP A 97 -3.40 -3.37 11.60
N ALA A 98 -3.07 -2.56 10.58
CA ALA A 98 -2.69 -3.08 9.25
C ALA A 98 -1.82 -2.09 8.47
N GLU A 99 -1.56 -2.41 7.19
CA GLU A 99 -0.80 -1.58 6.25
C GLU A 99 0.64 -1.28 6.72
N ALA A 100 1.26 -2.27 7.36
CA ALA A 100 2.60 -2.14 7.92
C ALA A 100 3.69 -2.13 6.85
N THR A 101 4.59 -1.14 6.92
CA THR A 101 5.84 -1.09 6.15
C THR A 101 7.01 -0.84 7.07
N VAL A 102 8.21 -1.23 6.62
CA VAL A 102 9.42 -1.22 7.44
C VAL A 102 10.40 -0.16 6.93
N SER A 103 11.02 0.59 7.83
CA SER A 103 12.06 1.56 7.45
C SER A 103 13.28 0.82 6.86
N PRO A 104 13.93 1.37 5.82
CA PRO A 104 15.12 0.77 5.20
C PRO A 104 16.27 0.50 6.17
N ASP A 105 16.41 1.28 7.25
CA ASP A 105 17.39 1.04 8.30
C ASP A 105 17.03 -0.11 9.27
N GLY A 106 15.78 -0.62 9.17
CA GLY A 106 15.25 -1.72 9.97
C GLY A 106 14.91 -1.37 11.42
N LYS A 107 14.72 -0.08 11.74
CA LYS A 107 14.44 0.36 13.11
C LYS A 107 12.96 0.54 13.42
N TYR A 108 12.16 0.89 12.42
CA TYR A 108 10.78 1.30 12.59
C TYR A 108 9.82 0.57 11.65
N ILE A 109 8.60 0.41 12.12
CA ILE A 109 7.44 0.04 11.32
C ILE A 109 6.46 1.19 11.38
N VAL A 110 5.95 1.66 10.25
CA VAL A 110 4.78 2.53 10.17
C VAL A 110 3.57 1.70 9.77
N PHE A 111 2.43 1.97 10.38
CA PHE A 111 1.20 1.22 10.15
C PHE A 111 -0.03 2.08 10.40
N THR A 112 -1.17 1.65 9.87
CA THR A 112 -2.48 2.29 10.10
C THR A 112 -3.20 1.59 11.25
N SER A 113 -3.78 2.38 12.17
CA SER A 113 -4.50 1.84 13.33
C SER A 113 -5.70 2.69 13.71
N THR A 114 -6.76 2.02 14.20
CA THR A 114 -7.93 2.69 14.79
C THR A 114 -7.84 2.84 16.31
N ARG A 115 -6.71 2.57 16.94
CA ARG A 115 -6.53 2.60 18.42
C ARG A 115 -6.78 3.97 19.06
N SER A 116 -6.67 5.06 18.30
CA SER A 116 -6.98 6.43 18.74
C SER A 116 -8.43 6.85 18.45
N GLY A 117 -9.23 5.98 17.83
CA GLY A 117 -10.63 6.27 17.50
C GLY A 117 -10.85 6.70 16.05
N ASP A 118 -9.78 6.95 15.31
CA ASP A 118 -9.78 7.24 13.86
C ASP A 118 -8.72 6.39 13.16
N LEU A 119 -8.73 6.36 11.81
CA LEU A 119 -7.71 5.70 11.01
C LEU A 119 -6.48 6.60 10.92
N GLU A 120 -5.52 6.34 11.80
CA GLU A 120 -4.32 7.17 11.97
C GLU A 120 -3.04 6.37 11.75
N LEU A 121 -1.96 7.06 11.38
CA LEU A 121 -0.63 6.47 11.28
C LEU A 121 0.03 6.39 12.65
N TRP A 122 0.63 5.25 12.90
CA TRP A 122 1.43 4.96 14.09
C TRP A 122 2.80 4.43 13.68
N ARG A 123 3.82 4.73 14.47
CA ARG A 123 5.16 4.19 14.33
C ARG A 123 5.49 3.27 15.50
N TYR A 124 5.98 2.08 15.19
CA TYR A 124 6.49 1.09 16.14
C TYR A 124 8.01 1.05 16.05
N GLU A 125 8.70 1.19 17.18
CA GLU A 125 10.15 1.03 17.27
C GLU A 125 10.49 -0.43 17.55
N ILE A 126 11.12 -1.11 16.61
CA ILE A 126 11.34 -2.58 16.65
C ILE A 126 12.16 -3.01 17.87
N ALA A 127 13.19 -2.24 18.24
CA ALA A 127 14.09 -2.58 19.35
C ALA A 127 13.44 -2.48 20.73
N THR A 128 12.48 -1.57 20.91
CA THR A 128 11.91 -1.24 22.23
C THR A 128 10.44 -1.58 22.38
N GLY A 129 9.74 -1.83 21.27
CA GLY A 129 8.28 -1.97 21.24
C GLY A 129 7.51 -0.67 21.45
N LYS A 130 8.19 0.48 21.47
CA LYS A 130 7.56 1.78 21.70
C LYS A 130 6.68 2.21 20.53
N LEU A 131 5.49 2.69 20.83
CA LEU A 131 4.54 3.26 19.89
C LEU A 131 4.57 4.78 19.92
N LEU A 132 4.44 5.41 18.76
CA LEU A 132 4.28 6.84 18.58
C LEU A 132 3.17 7.09 17.55
N GLN A 133 2.15 7.86 17.93
CA GLN A 133 1.14 8.35 16.99
C GLN A 133 1.75 9.44 16.12
N LEU A 134 1.58 9.32 14.80
CA LEU A 134 2.16 10.25 13.81
C LEU A 134 1.14 11.24 13.26
N THR A 135 -0.13 10.81 13.16
CA THR A 135 -1.23 11.64 12.66
C THR A 135 -2.38 11.66 13.66
N ASN A 136 -3.16 12.75 13.67
CA ASN A 136 -4.31 12.93 14.57
C ASN A 136 -5.36 13.90 13.96
N THR A 137 -5.48 13.94 12.67
CA THR A 137 -6.41 14.82 11.95
C THR A 137 -7.54 14.01 11.36
N LEU A 138 -8.79 14.39 11.62
CA LEU A 138 -9.98 13.66 11.15
C LEU A 138 -9.87 13.29 9.67
N GLY A 139 -10.02 12.00 9.41
CA GLY A 139 -9.96 11.40 8.08
C GLY A 139 -9.08 10.16 8.02
N TYR A 140 -9.06 9.51 6.88
CA TYR A 140 -8.28 8.30 6.71
C TYR A 140 -6.82 8.62 6.40
N ASP A 141 -5.93 8.30 7.31
CA ASP A 141 -4.48 8.28 7.11
C ASP A 141 -3.99 6.84 6.98
N GLY A 142 -3.37 6.47 5.85
CA GLY A 142 -2.98 5.08 5.64
C GLY A 142 -2.03 4.82 4.48
N GLY A 143 -1.55 3.57 4.39
CA GLY A 143 -0.66 3.10 3.32
C GLY A 143 0.65 3.86 3.25
N ALA A 144 1.31 4.05 4.39
CA ALA A 144 2.54 4.81 4.48
C ALA A 144 3.78 4.00 4.10
N PHE A 145 4.74 4.68 3.48
CA PHE A 145 6.07 4.14 3.16
C PHE A 145 7.14 5.10 3.64
N PHE A 146 8.31 4.54 4.01
CA PHE A 146 9.49 5.32 4.36
C PHE A 146 10.28 5.77 3.14
N SER A 147 10.94 6.91 3.25
CA SER A 147 12.01 7.30 2.34
C SER A 147 13.23 6.38 2.48
N ARG A 148 14.05 6.29 1.44
CA ARG A 148 15.24 5.42 1.40
C ARG A 148 16.24 5.73 2.52
N ASP A 149 16.35 6.97 2.95
CA ASP A 149 17.20 7.42 4.06
C ASP A 149 16.57 7.22 5.44
N SER A 150 15.34 6.66 5.49
CA SER A 150 14.56 6.42 6.72
C SER A 150 14.21 7.68 7.52
N LYS A 151 14.21 8.87 6.90
CA LYS A 151 13.96 10.14 7.60
C LYS A 151 12.56 10.69 7.38
N HIS A 152 11.88 10.27 6.33
CA HIS A 152 10.55 10.76 5.98
C HIS A 152 9.59 9.59 5.77
N ILE A 153 8.30 9.89 5.84
CA ILE A 153 7.21 9.02 5.46
C ILE A 153 6.35 9.72 4.41
N VAL A 154 5.79 8.94 3.49
CA VAL A 154 4.77 9.37 2.53
C VAL A 154 3.54 8.50 2.70
N TRP A 155 2.34 9.08 2.62
CA TRP A 155 1.08 8.34 2.79
C TRP A 155 -0.07 8.98 2.02
N ARG A 156 -1.19 8.27 1.93
CA ARG A 156 -2.45 8.83 1.45
C ARG A 156 -3.33 9.26 2.61
N ALA A 157 -4.03 10.37 2.45
CA ALA A 157 -5.03 10.78 3.44
C ALA A 157 -6.22 11.50 2.82
N SER A 158 -7.39 11.34 3.47
CA SER A 158 -8.54 12.21 3.26
C SER A 158 -8.63 13.27 4.36
N ARG A 159 -9.31 14.39 4.05
CA ARG A 159 -9.54 15.47 5.02
C ARG A 159 -10.98 15.95 4.88
N PRO A 160 -11.96 15.09 5.26
CA PRO A 160 -13.37 15.41 5.09
C PRO A 160 -13.79 16.58 5.97
N GLN A 161 -14.69 17.43 5.45
CA GLN A 161 -15.24 18.58 6.14
C GLN A 161 -16.77 18.62 6.00
N GLY A 162 -17.45 19.34 6.93
CA GLY A 162 -18.89 19.50 6.88
C GLY A 162 -19.63 18.15 6.86
N GLU A 163 -20.55 17.96 5.92
CA GLU A 163 -21.34 16.73 5.77
C GLU A 163 -20.50 15.50 5.44
N ASP A 164 -19.40 15.67 4.68
CA ASP A 164 -18.48 14.57 4.40
C ASP A 164 -17.78 14.08 5.67
N ALA A 165 -17.49 14.96 6.64
CA ALA A 165 -16.92 14.57 7.93
C ALA A 165 -17.89 13.73 8.76
N GLU A 166 -19.17 14.07 8.78
CA GLU A 166 -20.20 13.27 9.48
C GLU A 166 -20.43 11.93 8.78
N THR A 167 -20.41 11.91 7.44
CA THR A 167 -20.47 10.69 6.64
C THR A 167 -19.28 9.77 6.93
N TYR A 168 -18.05 10.31 6.98
CA TYR A 168 -16.84 9.57 7.31
C TYR A 168 -16.93 8.93 8.69
N LYS A 169 -17.28 9.69 9.73
CA LYS A 169 -17.44 9.18 11.10
C LYS A 169 -18.47 8.06 11.17
N LYS A 170 -19.62 8.25 10.49
CA LYS A 170 -20.66 7.20 10.45
C LYS A 170 -20.15 5.94 9.77
N LEU A 171 -19.52 6.04 8.60
CA LEU A 171 -18.96 4.90 7.89
C LEU A 171 -17.94 4.15 8.76
N LEU A 172 -17.04 4.89 9.42
CA LEU A 172 -16.03 4.28 10.29
C LEU A 172 -16.66 3.57 11.49
N SER A 173 -17.69 4.14 12.10
CA SER A 173 -18.44 3.48 13.17
C SER A 173 -19.15 2.21 12.73
N ASP A 174 -19.58 2.15 11.47
CA ASP A 174 -20.19 0.97 10.84
C ASP A 174 -19.12 -0.04 10.35
N GLY A 175 -17.82 0.28 10.48
CA GLY A 175 -16.69 -0.54 10.09
C GLY A 175 -16.35 -0.45 8.60
N PHE A 176 -16.51 0.73 8.00
CA PHE A 176 -16.17 1.01 6.62
C PHE A 176 -15.38 2.32 6.48
N VAL A 177 -14.66 2.45 5.37
CA VAL A 177 -14.08 3.71 4.91
C VAL A 177 -14.31 3.88 3.40
N GLU A 178 -14.64 5.10 2.98
CA GLU A 178 -14.76 5.46 1.56
C GLU A 178 -13.41 6.04 1.07
N PRO A 179 -12.78 5.46 0.04
CA PRO A 179 -11.52 5.98 -0.51
C PRO A 179 -11.78 7.16 -1.46
N LYS A 180 -12.42 8.22 -0.94
CA LYS A 180 -12.81 9.42 -1.68
C LYS A 180 -11.90 10.59 -1.31
N GLU A 181 -11.57 11.44 -2.29
CA GLU A 181 -10.76 12.64 -2.10
C GLU A 181 -9.45 12.40 -1.32
N LEU A 182 -8.79 11.30 -1.68
CA LEU A 182 -7.49 10.96 -1.11
C LEU A 182 -6.40 11.81 -1.77
N ASN A 183 -5.49 12.33 -0.96
CA ASN A 183 -4.32 13.07 -1.40
C ASN A 183 -3.05 12.52 -0.76
N ILE A 184 -1.90 12.84 -1.36
CA ILE A 184 -0.58 12.40 -0.90
C ILE A 184 0.00 13.44 0.05
N PHE A 185 0.50 12.95 1.17
CA PHE A 185 1.16 13.73 2.22
C PHE A 185 2.57 13.18 2.48
N ILE A 186 3.45 14.03 2.98
CA ILE A 186 4.79 13.71 3.44
C ILE A 186 5.02 14.33 4.82
N ALA A 187 5.82 13.68 5.65
CA ALA A 187 6.27 14.21 6.95
C ALA A 187 7.63 13.62 7.34
N ASP A 188 8.23 14.17 8.38
CA ASP A 188 9.33 13.52 9.08
C ASP A 188 8.85 12.23 9.78
N ILE A 189 9.76 11.31 10.08
CA ILE A 189 9.42 10.01 10.70
C ILE A 189 8.83 10.12 12.11
N ASP A 190 8.88 11.30 12.72
CA ASP A 190 8.24 11.60 14.02
C ASP A 190 6.87 12.30 13.88
N GLY A 191 6.35 12.39 12.65
CA GLY A 191 5.06 13.00 12.35
C GLY A 191 5.08 14.52 12.29
N LYS A 192 6.25 15.16 12.37
CA LYS A 192 6.38 16.62 12.22
C LYS A 192 6.52 17.04 10.77
N ASN A 193 6.42 18.36 10.54
CA ASN A 193 6.62 18.99 9.22
C ASN A 193 5.72 18.40 8.13
N VAL A 194 4.46 18.09 8.47
CA VAL A 194 3.46 17.55 7.56
C VAL A 194 3.21 18.50 6.40
N LYS A 195 3.31 17.97 5.18
CA LYS A 195 3.02 18.71 3.94
C LYS A 195 2.12 17.89 3.03
N GLN A 196 1.05 18.51 2.52
CA GLN A 196 0.24 17.94 1.45
C GLN A 196 0.96 18.16 0.10
N ILE A 197 1.18 17.08 -0.64
CA ILE A 197 1.90 17.10 -1.92
C ILE A 197 0.95 17.25 -3.10
N THR A 198 -0.17 16.49 -3.10
CA THR A 198 -1.17 16.57 -4.17
C THR A 198 -2.40 17.36 -3.72
N LYS A 199 -3.02 18.06 -4.70
CA LYS A 199 -4.34 18.70 -4.57
C LYS A 199 -5.14 18.37 -5.81
N LEU A 200 -5.30 17.09 -6.08
CA LEU A 200 -5.94 16.56 -7.26
C LEU A 200 -7.31 15.98 -6.89
N PRO A 201 -8.32 16.06 -7.77
CA PRO A 201 -9.60 15.44 -7.50
C PRO A 201 -9.52 13.92 -7.49
N GLY A 202 -10.50 13.26 -6.90
CA GLY A 202 -10.64 11.81 -6.90
C GLY A 202 -9.75 11.11 -5.87
N ALA A 203 -9.25 9.95 -6.21
CA ALA A 203 -8.44 9.13 -5.32
C ALA A 203 -6.97 9.10 -5.79
N ASN A 204 -6.09 9.70 -5.00
CA ASN A 204 -4.64 9.69 -5.17
C ASN A 204 -4.04 8.85 -4.03
N TRP A 205 -3.48 7.69 -4.32
CA TRP A 205 -3.13 6.71 -3.29
C TRP A 205 -1.95 5.82 -3.69
N ALA A 206 -1.56 4.87 -2.81
CA ALA A 206 -0.40 4.00 -2.96
C ALA A 206 0.89 4.76 -3.31
N PRO A 207 1.27 5.79 -2.53
CA PRO A 207 2.49 6.53 -2.80
C PRO A 207 3.72 5.68 -2.48
N PHE A 208 4.80 5.89 -3.24
CA PHE A 208 6.11 5.31 -2.97
C PHE A 208 7.21 6.30 -3.34
N PHE A 209 8.26 6.41 -2.52
CA PHE A 209 9.38 7.27 -2.85
C PHE A 209 10.17 6.75 -4.04
N HIS A 210 10.48 7.63 -4.96
CA HIS A 210 11.48 7.36 -5.99
C HIS A 210 12.87 7.18 -5.34
N PRO A 211 13.76 6.32 -5.87
CA PRO A 211 15.07 6.06 -5.30
C PRO A 211 15.95 7.30 -5.06
N SER A 212 15.76 8.36 -5.84
CA SER A 212 16.46 9.65 -5.62
C SER A 212 16.06 10.37 -4.33
N GLY A 213 14.89 10.01 -3.73
CA GLY A 213 14.32 10.70 -2.58
C GLY A 213 13.63 12.04 -2.89
N ASN A 214 13.73 12.56 -4.11
CA ASN A 214 13.20 13.86 -4.51
C ASN A 214 11.84 13.81 -5.20
N LYS A 215 11.34 12.61 -5.50
CA LYS A 215 10.08 12.38 -6.20
C LYS A 215 9.28 11.28 -5.51
N ILE A 216 7.97 11.26 -5.78
CA ILE A 216 7.02 10.28 -5.28
C ILE A 216 6.25 9.74 -6.48
N LEU A 217 6.16 8.40 -6.60
CA LEU A 217 5.21 7.74 -7.48
C LEU A 217 3.93 7.48 -6.70
N PHE A 218 2.80 7.57 -7.37
CA PHE A 218 1.48 7.24 -6.79
C PHE A 218 0.51 6.87 -7.89
N CYS A 219 -0.58 6.19 -7.56
CA CYS A 219 -1.65 5.97 -8.53
C CYS A 219 -2.78 6.96 -8.33
N SER A 220 -3.44 7.33 -9.43
CA SER A 220 -4.49 8.34 -9.43
C SER A 220 -5.48 8.16 -10.57
N ASN A 221 -6.73 8.52 -10.30
CA ASN A 221 -7.79 8.59 -11.31
C ASN A 221 -8.19 10.03 -11.67
N HIS A 222 -7.43 11.04 -11.20
CA HIS A 222 -7.79 12.47 -11.38
C HIS A 222 -8.04 12.85 -12.85
N HIS A 223 -7.26 12.27 -13.77
CA HIS A 223 -7.33 12.52 -15.21
C HIS A 223 -8.54 11.88 -15.90
N SER A 224 -9.29 11.03 -15.21
CA SER A 224 -10.45 10.30 -15.72
C SER A 224 -11.76 10.64 -14.98
N MET A 225 -11.75 11.65 -14.11
CA MET A 225 -12.92 12.01 -13.29
C MET A 225 -14.13 12.45 -14.14
N ASP A 226 -13.90 13.14 -15.24
CA ASP A 226 -14.91 13.53 -16.24
C ASP A 226 -15.54 12.32 -16.96
N LYS A 227 -14.87 11.17 -16.96
CA LYS A 227 -15.32 9.89 -17.55
C LYS A 227 -15.74 8.86 -16.49
N GLY A 228 -16.04 9.31 -15.28
CA GLY A 228 -16.50 8.47 -14.16
C GLY A 228 -15.41 7.93 -13.25
N GLY A 229 -14.15 8.36 -13.41
CA GLY A 229 -13.05 8.09 -12.46
C GLY A 229 -12.64 6.63 -12.32
N ARG A 230 -12.84 5.80 -13.35
CA ARG A 230 -12.58 4.35 -13.28
C ARG A 230 -11.19 3.94 -13.75
N VAL A 231 -10.49 4.83 -14.43
CA VAL A 231 -9.13 4.58 -14.92
C VAL A 231 -8.14 5.12 -13.92
N PHE A 232 -7.27 4.25 -13.46
CA PHE A 232 -6.13 4.61 -12.61
C PHE A 232 -4.84 4.40 -13.38
N ASP A 233 -3.99 5.41 -13.36
CA ASP A 233 -2.63 5.33 -13.88
C ASP A 233 -1.62 5.71 -12.79
N ILE A 234 -0.35 5.33 -13.01
CA ILE A 234 0.76 5.71 -12.15
C ILE A 234 1.26 7.09 -12.59
N PHE A 235 1.43 7.97 -11.63
CA PHE A 235 1.98 9.31 -11.77
C PHE A 235 3.22 9.48 -10.91
N MET A 236 4.04 10.44 -11.27
CA MET A 236 5.21 10.88 -10.51
C MET A 236 5.12 12.38 -10.25
N ILE A 237 5.55 12.83 -9.07
CA ILE A 237 5.54 14.23 -8.66
C ILE A 237 6.77 14.52 -7.79
N ASN A 238 7.30 15.74 -7.85
CA ASN A 238 8.36 16.17 -6.94
C ASN A 238 7.83 16.30 -5.50
N ILE A 239 8.70 16.13 -4.50
CA ILE A 239 8.32 16.27 -3.07
C ILE A 239 7.91 17.71 -2.69
N ASP A 240 8.14 18.68 -3.55
CA ASP A 240 7.63 20.04 -3.38
C ASP A 240 6.22 20.26 -3.96
N GLY A 241 5.67 19.24 -4.68
CA GLY A 241 4.37 19.28 -5.31
C GLY A 241 4.37 19.79 -6.74
N THR A 242 5.53 20.01 -7.32
CA THR A 242 5.68 20.43 -8.74
C THR A 242 6.00 19.24 -9.65
N GLY A 243 5.98 19.45 -10.97
CA GLY A 243 6.48 18.46 -11.93
C GLY A 243 5.64 17.19 -11.99
N LEU A 244 4.30 17.29 -11.93
CA LEU A 244 3.41 16.14 -12.11
C LEU A 244 3.58 15.54 -13.51
N GLU A 245 3.87 14.25 -13.57
CA GLU A 245 4.12 13.49 -14.79
C GLU A 245 3.32 12.18 -14.76
N GLN A 246 2.70 11.81 -15.89
CA GLN A 246 2.02 10.53 -16.05
C GLN A 246 3.02 9.47 -16.53
N ILE A 247 3.15 8.38 -15.77
CA ILE A 247 4.12 7.30 -16.04
C ILE A 247 3.47 6.16 -16.84
N THR A 248 2.23 5.81 -16.52
CA THR A 248 1.48 4.81 -17.28
C THR A 248 0.27 5.45 -17.96
N ASN A 249 -0.14 4.87 -19.10
CA ASN A 249 -1.29 5.32 -19.87
C ASN A 249 -1.96 4.08 -20.51
N SER A 250 -2.43 3.18 -19.65
CA SER A 250 -3.01 1.92 -20.10
C SER A 250 -4.50 2.01 -20.41
N GLY A 251 -5.18 3.04 -19.92
CA GLY A 251 -6.62 3.21 -20.03
C GLY A 251 -7.43 2.24 -19.16
N ILE A 252 -6.78 1.55 -18.21
CA ILE A 252 -7.39 0.60 -17.28
C ILE A 252 -6.96 0.90 -15.85
N PHE A 253 -6.59 -0.12 -15.06
CA PHE A 253 -6.14 0.02 -13.69
C PHE A 253 -4.64 -0.33 -13.60
N ASP A 254 -3.82 0.67 -13.30
CA ASP A 254 -2.41 0.55 -12.94
C ASP A 254 -2.19 1.18 -11.56
N ALA A 255 -1.65 0.40 -10.60
CA ALA A 255 -1.54 0.85 -9.22
C ALA A 255 -0.41 0.16 -8.45
N PHE A 256 -0.19 0.61 -7.21
CA PHE A 256 0.78 0.06 -6.25
C PHE A 256 2.22 0.05 -6.78
N PRO A 257 2.76 1.19 -7.24
CA PRO A 257 4.15 1.26 -7.69
C PRO A 257 5.10 1.09 -6.52
N MET A 258 6.10 0.22 -6.68
CA MET A 258 7.18 0.03 -5.70
C MET A 258 8.50 -0.18 -6.41
N PHE A 259 9.57 0.44 -5.92
CA PHE A 259 10.92 0.23 -6.44
C PHE A 259 11.63 -0.92 -5.74
N SER A 260 12.49 -1.62 -6.49
CA SER A 260 13.52 -2.48 -5.90
C SER A 260 14.49 -1.66 -5.04
N TYR A 261 15.18 -2.32 -4.11
CA TYR A 261 16.15 -1.64 -3.22
C TYR A 261 17.31 -0.97 -3.98
N ASP A 262 17.69 -1.49 -5.14
CA ASP A 262 18.71 -0.87 -6.00
C ASP A 262 18.15 0.25 -6.90
N GLY A 263 16.82 0.41 -6.94
CA GLY A 263 16.12 1.43 -7.72
C GLY A 263 16.04 1.13 -9.22
N LYS A 264 16.45 -0.06 -9.68
CA LYS A 264 16.52 -0.38 -11.10
C LYS A 264 15.27 -1.04 -11.66
N LYS A 265 14.38 -1.47 -10.79
CA LYS A 265 13.12 -2.10 -11.20
C LYS A 265 11.94 -1.44 -10.52
N LEU A 266 10.85 -1.31 -11.28
CA LEU A 266 9.54 -0.91 -10.81
C LEU A 266 8.62 -2.12 -10.83
N VAL A 267 8.02 -2.44 -9.68
CA VAL A 267 6.92 -3.39 -9.57
C VAL A 267 5.61 -2.61 -9.48
N PHE A 268 4.58 -3.07 -10.14
CA PHE A 268 3.23 -2.48 -10.06
C PHE A 268 2.16 -3.52 -10.36
N CYS A 269 0.93 -3.24 -9.98
CA CYS A 269 -0.23 -4.06 -10.30
C CYS A 269 -0.99 -3.48 -11.50
N SER A 270 -1.53 -4.36 -12.35
CA SER A 270 -2.34 -3.93 -13.50
C SER A 270 -3.41 -4.96 -13.85
N ASN A 271 -4.52 -4.47 -14.40
CA ASN A 271 -5.57 -5.30 -15.00
C ASN A 271 -5.30 -5.60 -16.49
N ARG A 272 -4.12 -5.29 -17.02
CA ARG A 272 -3.71 -5.71 -18.37
C ARG A 272 -3.33 -7.19 -18.35
N ASN A 273 -3.54 -7.86 -19.49
CA ASN A 273 -3.01 -9.21 -19.72
C ASN A 273 -1.86 -9.17 -20.74
N VAL A 274 -1.27 -10.33 -21.04
CA VAL A 274 -0.21 -10.46 -22.07
C VAL A 274 -0.65 -10.00 -23.45
N GLU A 275 -1.95 -10.07 -23.77
CA GLU A 275 -2.54 -9.57 -25.00
C GLU A 275 -2.90 -8.08 -24.91
N ARG A 276 -2.59 -7.41 -23.81
CA ARG A 276 -2.93 -6.01 -23.49
C ARG A 276 -4.44 -5.71 -23.52
N LYS A 277 -5.28 -6.72 -23.33
CA LYS A 277 -6.73 -6.58 -23.19
C LYS A 277 -7.10 -6.39 -21.72
N PRO A 278 -8.12 -5.58 -21.38
CA PRO A 278 -8.61 -5.47 -20.02
C PRO A 278 -9.12 -6.82 -19.52
N THR A 279 -8.73 -7.18 -18.28
CA THR A 279 -9.26 -8.34 -17.56
C THR A 279 -9.87 -7.88 -16.25
N ARG A 280 -10.53 -8.79 -15.52
CA ARG A 280 -10.97 -8.54 -14.14
C ARG A 280 -9.90 -8.89 -13.12
N ASP A 281 -8.85 -9.58 -13.55
CA ASP A 281 -7.76 -10.02 -12.70
C ASP A 281 -6.72 -8.90 -12.59
N THR A 282 -6.23 -8.69 -11.38
CA THR A 282 -5.10 -7.78 -11.15
C THR A 282 -3.84 -8.61 -11.04
N ASN A 283 -2.91 -8.39 -11.94
CA ASN A 283 -1.64 -9.10 -12.01
C ASN A 283 -0.49 -8.19 -11.58
N VAL A 284 0.62 -8.82 -11.14
CA VAL A 284 1.86 -8.12 -10.79
C VAL A 284 2.76 -8.07 -12.02
N PHE A 285 3.25 -6.87 -12.31
CA PHE A 285 4.21 -6.60 -13.40
C PHE A 285 5.50 -6.06 -12.82
N ILE A 286 6.58 -6.35 -13.52
CA ILE A 286 7.90 -5.81 -13.22
C ILE A 286 8.48 -5.18 -14.50
N ALA A 287 9.06 -4.00 -14.38
CA ALA A 287 9.70 -3.27 -15.45
C ALA A 287 11.08 -2.79 -15.03
N ASP A 288 12.00 -2.70 -15.98
CA ASP A 288 13.23 -1.97 -15.77
C ASP A 288 12.93 -0.46 -15.66
N TRP A 289 13.56 0.20 -14.69
CA TRP A 289 13.44 1.64 -14.51
C TRP A 289 14.70 2.34 -15.01
N ILE A 290 14.52 3.36 -15.83
CA ILE A 290 15.59 4.16 -16.42
C ILE A 290 15.28 5.61 -16.14
N ASP A 291 16.11 6.26 -15.32
CA ASP A 291 15.93 7.64 -14.92
C ASP A 291 16.20 8.64 -16.07
N ASN A 292 17.14 8.32 -16.95
CA ASN A 292 17.48 9.16 -18.07
C ASN A 292 17.25 8.39 -19.40
N PRO A 293 16.36 8.88 -20.28
CA PRO A 293 16.12 8.24 -21.58
C PRO A 293 17.38 8.11 -22.46
N GLU A 294 18.41 8.93 -22.25
CA GLU A 294 19.68 8.84 -22.95
C GLU A 294 20.53 7.62 -22.55
N ASP A 295 20.22 7.00 -21.39
CA ASP A 295 20.86 5.75 -20.93
C ASP A 295 20.20 4.50 -21.50
N VAL A 296 19.19 4.64 -22.36
CA VAL A 296 18.56 3.52 -23.07
C VAL A 296 19.49 3.02 -24.15
N ASP A 297 20.11 1.87 -23.94
CA ASP A 297 20.79 1.14 -25.03
C ASP A 297 19.73 0.76 -26.09
N ILE A 298 19.78 1.43 -27.26
CA ILE A 298 18.80 1.32 -28.37
C ILE A 298 18.77 -0.09 -28.99
N ASN A 299 19.51 -1.04 -28.45
CA ASN A 299 19.51 -2.43 -28.83
C ASN A 299 18.40 -3.28 -28.19
N PHE A 300 17.23 -2.71 -27.93
CA PHE A 300 16.07 -3.49 -27.52
C PHE A 300 15.65 -4.46 -28.63
N LYS A 301 16.25 -5.65 -28.64
CA LYS A 301 15.66 -6.79 -29.33
C LYS A 301 14.36 -7.11 -28.62
N SER A 302 13.23 -6.84 -29.28
CA SER A 302 11.93 -7.28 -28.83
C SER A 302 12.00 -8.77 -28.49
N VAL A 303 11.96 -9.13 -27.24
CA VAL A 303 11.69 -10.50 -26.81
C VAL A 303 10.23 -10.76 -27.21
N ARG A 304 10.06 -11.57 -28.24
CA ARG A 304 8.77 -12.06 -28.71
C ARG A 304 8.25 -13.15 -27.80
#